data_633a4f56eae24db73baabad864e7cb0f
#
_entry.id   633a4f56eae24db73baabad864e7cb0f
#
_cell.length_a   1.000
_cell.length_b   1.000
_cell.length_c   1.000
_cell.angle_alpha   90.00
_cell.angle_beta   90.00
_cell.angle_gamma   90.00
#
_symmetry.space_group_name_H-M   'P 1'
#
loop_
_entity.id
_entity.type
_entity.pdbx_description
1 polymer ?
#
loop_
_entity_poly.entity_id
_entity_poly.type
_entity_poly.pdbx_seq_one_letter_code
_entity_poly.pdbx_strand_id
1 'polypeptide(L)'
;VGVGTWTKIGLNNTDYNDQGAFDAVNNHFVAPVDGTYLFGATLLYKINASATARMRGRLVLNGTTEIRGSLGEISATHVSLATAIWLQTMVPLTAGDTVELQGYFRVADGYFAADHTSFWGCKVG
;
A
#
# COMPACT_ATOMS: atom_id res chain seq x y z
N VAL A 1 11.50 1.97 -7.10
CA VAL A 1 11.00 0.59 -7.10
C VAL A 1 11.44 -0.09 -8.38
N GLY A 2 12.19 -1.18 -8.26
CA GLY A 2 12.63 -1.95 -9.42
C GLY A 2 11.52 -2.77 -10.06
N VAL A 3 11.73 -3.20 -11.30
CA VAL A 3 10.79 -4.06 -12.02
C VAL A 3 10.84 -5.49 -11.46
N GLY A 4 9.66 -6.10 -11.30
CA GLY A 4 9.56 -7.51 -10.95
C GLY A 4 9.73 -7.85 -9.47
N THR A 5 9.71 -6.86 -8.58
CA THR A 5 9.88 -7.07 -7.14
C THR A 5 8.81 -6.33 -6.35
N TRP A 6 8.09 -7.05 -5.50
CA TRP A 6 7.20 -6.42 -4.51
C TRP A 6 8.04 -5.65 -3.49
N THR A 7 7.73 -4.40 -3.31
CA THR A 7 8.47 -3.49 -2.43
C THR A 7 7.53 -2.87 -1.41
N LYS A 8 7.89 -2.95 -0.13
CA LYS A 8 7.16 -2.25 0.92
C LYS A 8 7.25 -0.75 0.69
N ILE A 9 6.11 -0.06 0.77
CA ILE A 9 6.05 1.38 0.61
C ILE A 9 6.38 2.04 1.94
N GLY A 10 7.39 2.91 1.93
CA GLY A 10 7.76 3.72 3.08
C GLY A 10 6.82 4.92 3.21
N LEU A 11 6.19 5.04 4.37
CA LEU A 11 5.28 6.14 4.72
C LEU A 11 5.85 6.87 5.93
N ASN A 12 6.48 8.01 5.68
CA ASN A 12 7.28 8.69 6.71
C ASN A 12 6.46 9.59 7.64
N ASN A 13 5.26 9.97 7.23
CA ASN A 13 4.41 10.89 7.98
C ASN A 13 3.07 10.24 8.29
N THR A 14 2.55 10.50 9.50
CA THR A 14 1.21 10.10 9.91
C THR A 14 0.41 11.36 10.22
N ASP A 15 -0.75 11.54 9.55
CA ASP A 15 -1.66 12.63 9.86
C ASP A 15 -2.55 12.29 11.06
N TYR A 16 -2.96 11.03 11.16
CA TYR A 16 -3.77 10.50 12.25
C TYR A 16 -3.18 9.19 12.74
N ASN A 17 -2.87 9.12 14.03
CA ASN A 17 -2.37 7.89 14.66
C ASN A 17 -2.79 7.86 16.14
N ASP A 18 -4.09 7.99 16.38
CA ASP A 18 -4.65 8.19 17.73
C ASP A 18 -4.32 7.04 18.68
N GLN A 19 -4.21 5.81 18.19
CA GLN A 19 -3.90 4.65 19.00
C GLN A 19 -2.46 4.17 18.85
N GLY A 20 -1.62 4.90 18.12
CA GLY A 20 -0.27 4.48 17.83
C GLY A 20 -0.20 3.20 16.99
N ALA A 21 -1.25 2.87 16.27
CA ALA A 21 -1.33 1.61 15.51
C ALA A 21 -0.43 1.59 14.29
N PHE A 22 -0.09 2.75 13.73
CA PHE A 22 0.86 2.80 12.62
C PHE A 22 2.28 2.97 13.16
N ASP A 23 3.13 2.00 12.83
CA ASP A 23 4.55 1.99 13.18
C ASP A 23 5.35 2.60 12.03
N ALA A 24 5.75 3.87 12.18
CA ALA A 24 6.48 4.60 11.14
C ALA A 24 7.93 4.10 10.96
N VAL A 25 8.49 3.41 11.95
CA VAL A 25 9.83 2.83 11.85
C VAL A 25 9.81 1.62 10.94
N ASN A 26 8.83 0.74 11.10
CA ASN A 26 8.70 -0.48 10.32
C ASN A 26 7.73 -0.34 9.13
N ASN A 27 7.11 0.81 8.96
CA ASN A 27 6.20 1.12 7.85
C ASN A 27 5.06 0.12 7.71
N HIS A 28 4.39 -0.19 8.82
CA HIS A 28 3.21 -1.03 8.80
C HIS A 28 2.22 -0.64 9.90
N PHE A 29 0.98 -1.06 9.72
CA PHE A 29 -0.05 -1.00 10.73
C PHE A 29 0.10 -2.19 11.67
N VAL A 30 -0.11 -1.97 12.98
CA VAL A 30 -0.13 -3.05 13.98
C VAL A 30 -1.49 -3.05 14.65
N ALA A 31 -2.21 -4.17 14.60
CA ALA A 31 -3.52 -4.28 15.23
C ALA A 31 -3.40 -4.18 16.76
N PRO A 32 -4.00 -3.16 17.40
CA PRO A 32 -3.90 -3.02 18.84
C PRO A 32 -4.71 -4.02 19.63
N VAL A 33 -5.82 -4.51 19.05
CA VAL A 33 -6.71 -5.50 19.66
C VAL A 33 -7.27 -6.42 18.60
N ASP A 34 -7.83 -7.56 19.01
CA ASP A 34 -8.56 -8.46 18.11
C ASP A 34 -9.77 -7.73 17.53
N GLY A 35 -10.07 -7.98 16.27
CA GLY A 35 -11.26 -7.41 15.65
C GLY A 35 -11.20 -7.44 14.13
N THR A 36 -12.23 -6.88 13.50
CA THR A 36 -12.30 -6.70 12.07
C THR A 36 -11.87 -5.27 11.74
N TYR A 37 -10.96 -5.15 10.78
CA TYR A 37 -10.38 -3.88 10.39
C TYR A 37 -10.66 -3.56 8.94
N LEU A 38 -10.94 -2.30 8.66
CA LEU A 38 -11.05 -1.75 7.32
C LEU A 38 -9.76 -1.03 6.97
N PHE A 39 -9.19 -1.37 5.84
CA PHE A 39 -7.98 -0.73 5.31
C PHE A 39 -8.26 -0.09 3.96
N GLY A 40 -7.60 1.02 3.73
CA GLY A 40 -7.59 1.66 2.43
C GLY A 40 -6.22 2.22 2.11
N ALA A 41 -5.93 2.31 0.83
CA ALA A 41 -4.67 2.87 0.36
C ALA A 41 -4.86 3.53 -1.01
N THR A 42 -4.08 4.56 -1.24
CA THR A 42 -3.92 5.18 -2.55
C THR A 42 -2.43 5.17 -2.86
N LEU A 43 -2.07 4.56 -4.00
CA LEU A 43 -0.71 4.59 -4.50
C LEU A 43 -0.67 5.46 -5.74
N LEU A 44 0.03 6.57 -5.67
CA LEU A 44 0.25 7.43 -6.82
C LEU A 44 1.60 7.10 -7.43
N TYR A 45 1.57 6.62 -8.67
CA TYR A 45 2.76 6.20 -9.39
C TYR A 45 3.18 7.23 -10.40
N LYS A 46 4.49 7.30 -10.60
CA LYS A 46 5.07 7.94 -11.78
C LYS A 46 6.10 7.02 -12.38
N ILE A 47 6.06 6.86 -13.70
CA ILE A 47 7.00 6.00 -14.42
C ILE A 47 8.19 6.80 -14.95
N ASN A 48 9.33 6.13 -15.10
CA ASN A 48 10.55 6.79 -15.54
C ASN A 48 10.62 6.97 -17.06
N ALA A 49 10.22 5.98 -17.83
CA ALA A 49 10.55 5.96 -19.25
C ALA A 49 9.48 5.45 -20.20
N SER A 50 8.46 4.71 -19.76
CA SER A 50 7.55 4.03 -20.68
C SER A 50 6.09 4.21 -20.33
N ALA A 51 5.28 4.64 -21.31
CA ALA A 51 3.83 4.72 -21.16
C ALA A 51 3.12 3.35 -21.15
N THR A 52 3.86 2.25 -21.36
CA THR A 52 3.32 0.88 -21.29
C THR A 52 3.57 0.24 -19.92
N ALA A 53 4.07 0.99 -18.95
CA ALA A 53 4.30 0.46 -17.63
C ALA A 53 3.02 -0.06 -16.99
N ARG A 54 3.15 -1.17 -16.28
CA ARG A 54 2.07 -1.75 -15.48
C ARG A 54 2.47 -1.77 -14.02
N MET A 55 1.61 -1.26 -13.18
CA MET A 55 1.84 -1.14 -11.75
C MET A 55 0.80 -1.93 -10.99
N ARG A 56 1.22 -2.49 -9.87
CA ARG A 56 0.35 -3.25 -8.96
C ARG A 56 0.53 -2.72 -7.54
N GLY A 57 -0.53 -2.82 -6.76
CA GLY A 57 -0.51 -2.55 -5.34
C GLY A 57 -1.23 -3.64 -4.58
N ARG A 58 -0.84 -3.88 -3.33
CA ARG A 58 -1.51 -4.84 -2.46
C ARG A 58 -1.26 -4.54 -0.99
N LEU A 59 -2.09 -5.12 -0.14
CA LEU A 59 -1.88 -5.14 1.30
C LEU A 59 -1.43 -6.55 1.72
N VAL A 60 -0.47 -6.62 2.62
CA VAL A 60 0.16 -7.88 3.03
C VAL A 60 0.09 -8.04 4.54
N LEU A 61 -0.42 -9.19 4.97
CA LEU A 61 -0.55 -9.57 6.38
C LEU A 61 0.76 -10.21 6.85
N ASN A 62 1.28 -9.70 7.97
CA ASN A 62 2.47 -10.23 8.63
C ASN A 62 3.68 -10.41 7.71
N GLY A 63 3.79 -9.54 6.70
CA GLY A 63 4.92 -9.54 5.77
C GLY A 63 4.92 -10.66 4.73
N THR A 64 3.97 -11.57 4.74
CA THR A 64 4.02 -12.79 3.92
C THR A 64 2.75 -13.10 3.14
N THR A 65 1.58 -12.70 3.62
CA THR A 65 0.31 -13.15 3.06
C THR A 65 -0.46 -11.99 2.42
N GLU A 66 -0.70 -12.09 1.12
CA GLU A 66 -1.54 -11.10 0.43
C GLU A 66 -2.97 -11.17 0.96
N ILE A 67 -3.52 -10.02 1.36
CA ILE A 67 -4.89 -9.94 1.87
C ILE A 67 -5.87 -9.99 0.68
N ARG A 68 -6.87 -10.83 0.77
CA ARG A 68 -7.90 -10.94 -0.28
C ARG A 68 -8.59 -9.61 -0.54
N GLY A 69 -8.80 -9.31 -1.81
CA GLY A 69 -9.47 -8.09 -2.23
C GLY A 69 -8.60 -6.85 -2.20
N SER A 70 -7.31 -6.98 -1.86
CA SER A 70 -6.40 -5.85 -1.76
C SER A 70 -5.49 -5.68 -2.99
N LEU A 71 -5.55 -6.57 -3.97
CA LEU A 71 -4.70 -6.47 -5.15
C LEU A 71 -5.34 -5.58 -6.20
N GLY A 72 -4.58 -4.57 -6.64
CA GLY A 72 -4.95 -3.72 -7.77
C GLY A 72 -3.85 -3.69 -8.82
N GLU A 73 -4.23 -3.53 -10.08
CA GLU A 73 -3.29 -3.38 -11.19
C GLU A 73 -3.81 -2.34 -12.16
N ILE A 74 -2.94 -1.50 -12.66
CA ILE A 74 -3.28 -0.46 -13.63
C ILE A 74 -2.10 -0.23 -14.58
N SER A 75 -2.42 0.16 -15.82
CA SER A 75 -1.41 0.58 -16.80
C SER A 75 -1.21 2.09 -16.74
N ALA A 76 0.02 2.54 -16.84
CA ALA A 76 0.30 3.96 -16.99
C ALA A 76 -0.16 4.44 -18.36
N THR A 77 -0.68 5.66 -18.40
CA THR A 77 -1.19 6.25 -19.64
C THR A 77 -0.18 7.17 -20.32
N HIS A 78 0.73 7.76 -19.56
CA HIS A 78 1.71 8.70 -20.09
C HIS A 78 2.87 8.90 -19.12
N VAL A 79 4.09 9.10 -19.65
CA VAL A 79 5.31 9.29 -18.84
C VAL A 79 5.28 10.58 -18.01
N SER A 80 4.53 11.59 -18.42
CA SER A 80 4.42 12.86 -17.72
C SER A 80 3.29 12.93 -16.71
N LEU A 81 2.43 11.91 -16.66
CA LEU A 81 1.26 11.88 -15.80
C LEU A 81 1.42 10.84 -14.69
N ALA A 82 1.02 11.22 -13.49
CA ALA A 82 0.88 10.28 -12.41
C ALA A 82 -0.38 9.41 -12.58
N THR A 83 -0.32 8.18 -12.14
CA THR A 83 -1.42 7.22 -12.21
C THR A 83 -1.66 6.67 -10.82
N ALA A 84 -2.92 6.58 -10.40
CA ALA A 84 -3.29 6.16 -9.05
C ALA A 84 -3.98 4.79 -9.05
N ILE A 85 -3.66 3.99 -8.02
CA ILE A 85 -4.39 2.78 -7.66
C ILE A 85 -5.04 3.01 -6.30
N TRP A 86 -6.33 2.70 -6.17
CA TRP A 86 -7.04 2.70 -4.90
C TRP A 86 -7.31 1.28 -4.47
N LEU A 87 -6.99 0.99 -3.20
CA LEU A 87 -7.23 -0.30 -2.58
C LEU A 87 -8.11 -0.13 -1.36
N GLN A 88 -9.03 -1.07 -1.14
CA GLN A 88 -9.86 -1.09 0.06
C GLN A 88 -10.26 -2.53 0.38
N THR A 89 -10.09 -2.95 1.63
CA THR A 89 -10.48 -4.28 2.05
C THR A 89 -10.77 -4.34 3.55
N MET A 90 -11.52 -5.34 3.96
CA MET A 90 -11.72 -5.66 5.37
C MET A 90 -11.11 -7.01 5.68
N VAL A 91 -10.54 -7.13 6.89
CA VAL A 91 -9.88 -8.35 7.32
C VAL A 91 -9.98 -8.52 8.84
N PRO A 92 -10.27 -9.71 9.34
CA PRO A 92 -10.16 -10.00 10.77
C PRO A 92 -8.68 -10.11 11.16
N LEU A 93 -8.31 -9.45 12.24
CA LEU A 93 -6.94 -9.47 12.78
C LEU A 93 -6.94 -9.87 14.24
N THR A 94 -5.85 -10.50 14.66
CA THR A 94 -5.50 -10.71 16.06
C THR A 94 -4.55 -9.59 16.51
N ALA A 95 -4.63 -9.18 17.75
CA ALA A 95 -3.72 -8.18 18.32
C ALA A 95 -2.27 -8.55 18.01
N GLY A 96 -1.51 -7.59 17.49
CA GLY A 96 -0.13 -7.79 17.06
C GLY A 96 0.06 -8.12 15.59
N ASP A 97 -1.01 -8.51 14.88
CA ASP A 97 -0.92 -8.70 13.43
C ASP A 97 -0.53 -7.39 12.75
N THR A 98 0.28 -7.49 11.71
CA THR A 98 0.74 -6.33 10.93
C THR A 98 0.18 -6.34 9.53
N VAL A 99 -0.07 -5.15 8.99
CA VAL A 99 -0.50 -4.96 7.60
C VAL A 99 0.38 -3.90 6.97
N GLU A 100 0.98 -4.23 5.84
CA GLU A 100 1.83 -3.33 5.08
C GLU A 100 1.31 -3.12 3.67
N LEU A 101 1.61 -1.95 3.12
CA LEU A 101 1.32 -1.60 1.73
C LEU A 101 2.54 -1.95 0.88
N GLN A 102 2.33 -2.69 -0.21
CA GLN A 102 3.38 -3.02 -1.16
C GLN A 102 3.02 -2.56 -2.56
N GLY A 103 4.03 -2.15 -3.30
CA GLY A 103 3.91 -1.78 -4.70
C GLY A 103 4.83 -2.60 -5.59
N TYR A 104 4.49 -2.65 -6.89
CA TYR A 104 5.18 -3.49 -7.85
C TYR A 104 5.09 -2.87 -9.24
N PHE A 105 6.21 -2.79 -9.95
CA PHE A 105 6.24 -2.46 -11.37
C PHE A 105 6.45 -3.72 -12.18
N ARG A 106 5.45 -4.08 -12.96
CA ARG A 106 5.47 -5.30 -13.77
C ARG A 106 6.21 -5.11 -15.08
N VAL A 107 6.04 -3.95 -15.69
CA VAL A 107 6.72 -3.55 -16.92
C VAL A 107 7.21 -2.14 -16.73
N ALA A 108 8.49 -1.89 -16.97
CA ALA A 108 9.19 -0.64 -16.71
C ALA A 108 9.15 -0.21 -15.23
N ASP A 109 10.11 0.57 -14.82
CA ASP A 109 10.22 1.04 -13.45
C ASP A 109 9.69 2.46 -13.25
N GLY A 110 9.57 2.85 -11.98
CA GLY A 110 9.11 4.17 -11.61
C GLY A 110 9.23 4.38 -10.10
N TYR A 111 8.43 5.29 -9.59
CA TYR A 111 8.41 5.60 -8.17
C TYR A 111 7.01 5.98 -7.69
N PHE A 112 6.84 5.96 -6.38
CA PHE A 112 5.61 6.39 -5.74
C PHE A 112 5.76 7.84 -5.29
N ALA A 113 4.73 8.64 -5.54
CA ALA A 113 4.72 10.05 -5.10
C ALA A 113 4.45 10.10 -3.59
N ALA A 114 5.43 10.55 -2.82
CA ALA A 114 5.40 10.48 -1.36
C ALA A 114 4.21 11.26 -0.74
N ASP A 115 3.91 12.44 -1.27
CA ASP A 115 2.85 13.28 -0.70
C ASP A 115 1.42 12.83 -1.03
N HIS A 116 1.28 11.93 -2.00
CA HIS A 116 -0.01 11.48 -2.52
C HIS A 116 -0.22 9.98 -2.41
N THR A 117 0.74 9.26 -1.86
CA THR A 117 0.59 7.85 -1.52
C THR A 117 0.17 7.76 -0.06
N SER A 118 -0.94 7.11 0.21
CA SER A 118 -1.49 7.02 1.55
C SER A 118 -1.92 5.61 1.90
N PHE A 119 -1.92 5.32 3.18
CA PHE A 119 -2.38 4.06 3.74
C PHE A 119 -3.07 4.34 5.07
N TRP A 120 -4.24 3.76 5.28
CA TRP A 120 -5.00 3.95 6.51
C TRP A 120 -5.72 2.67 6.90
N GLY A 121 -6.02 2.56 8.20
CA GLY A 121 -6.77 1.44 8.73
C GLY A 121 -7.53 1.83 9.99
N CYS A 122 -8.66 1.18 10.22
CA CYS A 122 -9.44 1.36 11.44
C CYS A 122 -10.22 0.10 11.78
N LYS A 123 -10.44 -0.10 13.09
CA LYS A 123 -11.27 -1.20 13.57
C LYS A 123 -12.74 -0.86 13.32
N VAL A 124 -13.49 -1.79 12.76
CA VAL A 124 -14.92 -1.62 12.44
C VAL A 124 -15.81 -2.68 13.09
N GLY A 125 -15.24 -3.68 13.68
CA GLY A 125 -16.03 -4.73 14.34
C GLY A 125 -15.30 -5.62 15.33
#